data_229ed01f0e35a0e8281aff54463084c4
#
_entry.id   229ed01f0e35a0e8281aff54463084c4
#
_cell.length_a   1.000
_cell.length_b   1.000
_cell.length_c   1.000
_cell.angle_alpha   90.00
_cell.angle_beta   90.00
_cell.angle_gamma   90.00
#
_symmetry.space_group_name_H-M   'P 1'
#
loop_
_entity.id
_entity.type
_entity.pdbx_description
1 polymer ?
#
loop_
_entity_poly.entity_id
_entity_poly.type
_entity_poly.pdbx_seq_one_letter_code
_entity_poly.pdbx_strand_id
1 'polypeptide(L)'
;MRLGVGARRLAPLLVLGLDGATFEVIRPLTAAGRLPHLASWLREGSAAPLASSVPPTSFPAWSSFLTGADPGEHGIFDFTQKLASAYRLRFVNASDRRGASLFARVGASGVRVLALGVPATYPPEPVRGLLVPGFDTPISAGSEAQAASDPTLYRAVAARCGPWMVRELDEGAGATGWHERAAARLAERVERKAAFALEALAELRRRGEAPDLCCVVFAESDTVQHHFWRDFDAASPRHDPGASAARRDAVPAVYERLDAACGALRQAFGPEAACVVLSDHGAGGASRRVVRLNARLRDAGLLRRSRPGRAPARDLLAQAARDALLRRLPPRLAERLFRRARAAAARWESVARFGGFDWSRTAAFSEEANTQPGVWINLRGREAAGCVAPADYERVRDEVIGALLDWKLPDGSPVVVRALRREEIHAGPCVERAPDVVVELGLDTGYGLSLVATPWGETAPEALRTLEQAELAGGRGRGMNGTHRPDGVWIGVGPAAALAPPARLAQVAPALLGAMGVPACAAQTPSPPGPSAYSPEQEARVAARLRALGYLE
;
A
#
# COMPACT_ATOMS: atom_id res chain seq x y z
N MET A 1 23.75 49.74 -1.87
CA MET A 1 22.72 49.45 -2.88
C MET A 1 22.26 48.04 -2.65
N ARG A 2 21.16 47.88 -1.88
CA ARG A 2 20.60 46.57 -1.55
C ARG A 2 19.62 46.24 -2.69
N LEU A 3 20.00 45.28 -3.54
CA LEU A 3 19.10 44.69 -4.50
C LEU A 3 18.04 43.90 -3.71
N GLY A 4 16.82 44.42 -3.67
CA GLY A 4 15.67 43.69 -3.15
C GLY A 4 15.43 42.49 -4.04
N VAL A 5 15.75 41.31 -3.53
CA VAL A 5 15.28 40.05 -4.08
C VAL A 5 13.76 40.05 -3.83
N GLY A 6 12.99 40.44 -4.85
CA GLY A 6 11.53 40.30 -4.83
C GLY A 6 11.21 38.83 -4.49
N ALA A 7 10.52 38.61 -3.38
CA ALA A 7 10.07 37.29 -2.99
C ALA A 7 9.24 36.70 -4.15
N ARG A 8 9.84 35.76 -4.89
CA ARG A 8 9.15 35.06 -5.98
C ARG A 8 7.94 34.35 -5.35
N ARG A 9 6.75 34.83 -5.69
CA ARG A 9 5.52 34.24 -5.18
C ARG A 9 5.49 32.79 -5.61
N LEU A 10 5.40 31.85 -4.65
CA LEU A 10 5.32 30.43 -4.92
C LEU A 10 4.08 30.15 -5.78
N ALA A 11 4.22 29.33 -6.82
CA ALA A 11 3.09 28.98 -7.68
C ALA A 11 2.18 27.98 -6.92
N PRO A 12 0.87 28.20 -6.85
CA PRO A 12 -0.05 27.26 -6.24
C PRO A 12 -0.04 25.92 -6.96
N LEU A 13 -0.03 24.82 -6.19
CA LEU A 13 0.05 23.48 -6.72
C LEU A 13 -1.03 22.56 -6.13
N LEU A 14 -1.79 21.90 -7.02
CA LEU A 14 -2.73 20.84 -6.69
C LEU A 14 -2.13 19.49 -7.06
N VAL A 15 -2.11 18.56 -6.12
CA VAL A 15 -1.72 17.16 -6.32
C VAL A 15 -2.93 16.28 -6.03
N LEU A 16 -3.33 15.49 -7.00
CA LEU A 16 -4.44 14.55 -6.93
C LEU A 16 -3.86 13.13 -7.03
N GLY A 17 -3.78 12.45 -5.89
CA GLY A 17 -3.31 11.06 -5.82
C GLY A 17 -4.46 10.08 -6.02
N LEU A 18 -4.33 9.20 -6.97
CA LEU A 18 -5.26 8.09 -7.23
C LEU A 18 -4.50 6.79 -6.97
N ASP A 19 -4.58 6.27 -5.75
CA ASP A 19 -3.84 5.08 -5.31
C ASP A 19 -4.06 3.91 -6.28
N GLY A 20 -2.99 3.29 -6.76
CA GLY A 20 -3.04 2.16 -7.68
C GLY A 20 -3.67 2.44 -9.06
N ALA A 21 -3.91 3.71 -9.43
CA ALA A 21 -4.52 3.99 -10.72
C ALA A 21 -3.59 3.62 -11.89
N THR A 22 -4.18 3.14 -12.98
CA THR A 22 -3.46 2.62 -14.13
C THR A 22 -4.03 3.13 -15.45
N PHE A 23 -3.17 3.32 -16.45
CA PHE A 23 -3.61 3.62 -17.80
C PHE A 23 -4.42 2.49 -18.45
N GLU A 24 -4.30 1.26 -17.97
CA GLU A 24 -5.12 0.12 -18.44
C GLU A 24 -6.60 0.31 -18.14
N VAL A 25 -6.96 1.08 -17.11
CA VAL A 25 -8.35 1.47 -16.79
C VAL A 25 -8.68 2.84 -17.34
N ILE A 26 -7.80 3.83 -17.18
CA ILE A 26 -8.07 5.22 -17.54
C ILE A 26 -8.29 5.36 -19.05
N ARG A 27 -7.41 4.80 -19.89
CA ARG A 27 -7.51 4.98 -21.36
C ARG A 27 -8.78 4.39 -21.97
N PRO A 28 -9.19 3.15 -21.68
CA PRO A 28 -10.46 2.64 -22.16
C PRO A 28 -11.67 3.46 -21.72
N LEU A 29 -11.70 3.90 -20.46
CA LEU A 29 -12.81 4.69 -19.94
C LEU A 29 -12.85 6.11 -20.52
N THR A 30 -11.71 6.74 -20.77
CA THR A 30 -11.65 8.04 -21.48
C THR A 30 -12.09 7.90 -22.93
N ALA A 31 -11.69 6.84 -23.62
CA ALA A 31 -12.13 6.54 -24.98
C ALA A 31 -13.65 6.28 -25.06
N ALA A 32 -14.22 5.69 -24.01
CA ALA A 32 -15.67 5.47 -23.88
C ALA A 32 -16.45 6.74 -23.44
N GLY A 33 -15.77 7.89 -23.23
CA GLY A 33 -16.38 9.14 -22.77
C GLY A 33 -16.82 9.15 -21.31
N ARG A 34 -16.40 8.17 -20.50
CA ARG A 34 -16.79 8.01 -19.09
C ARG A 34 -15.99 8.90 -18.13
N LEU A 35 -14.80 9.37 -18.53
CA LEU A 35 -13.90 10.20 -17.72
C LEU A 35 -13.58 11.53 -18.45
N PRO A 36 -14.53 12.48 -18.52
CA PRO A 36 -14.37 13.69 -19.34
C PRO A 36 -13.24 14.61 -18.90
N HIS A 37 -12.98 14.75 -17.59
CA HIS A 37 -11.88 15.59 -17.07
C HIS A 37 -10.52 14.97 -17.38
N LEU A 38 -10.30 13.70 -17.06
CA LEU A 38 -9.06 12.99 -17.38
C LEU A 38 -8.83 12.93 -18.89
N ALA A 39 -9.91 12.75 -19.70
CA ALA A 39 -9.79 12.79 -21.16
C ALA A 39 -9.28 14.13 -21.68
N SER A 40 -9.78 15.26 -21.14
CA SER A 40 -9.28 16.60 -21.47
C SER A 40 -7.82 16.76 -21.06
N TRP A 41 -7.48 16.34 -19.83
CA TRP A 41 -6.14 16.48 -19.28
C TRP A 41 -5.09 15.61 -20.01
N LEU A 42 -5.48 14.44 -20.49
CA LEU A 42 -4.62 13.59 -21.32
C LEU A 42 -4.34 14.23 -22.70
N ARG A 43 -5.28 15.02 -23.25
CA ARG A 43 -5.08 15.71 -24.54
C ARG A 43 -4.28 17.00 -24.41
N GLU A 44 -4.51 17.75 -23.33
CA GLU A 44 -3.99 19.11 -23.14
C GLU A 44 -2.73 19.17 -22.27
N GLY A 45 -2.48 18.12 -21.51
CA GLY A 45 -1.40 18.01 -20.55
C GLY A 45 -0.22 17.16 -21.02
N SER A 46 0.65 16.84 -20.06
CA SER A 46 1.71 15.84 -20.23
C SER A 46 1.34 14.56 -19.48
N ALA A 47 1.43 13.39 -20.11
CA ALA A 47 1.11 12.13 -19.47
C ALA A 47 2.18 11.08 -19.76
N ALA A 48 2.56 10.33 -18.73
CA ALA A 48 3.55 9.26 -18.83
C ALA A 48 3.31 8.18 -17.76
N PRO A 49 3.78 6.94 -17.98
CA PRO A 49 3.95 5.98 -16.90
C PRO A 49 4.88 6.56 -15.83
N LEU A 50 4.60 6.28 -14.56
CA LEU A 50 5.40 6.69 -13.41
C LEU A 50 5.85 5.42 -12.68
N ALA A 51 7.14 5.08 -12.78
CA ALA A 51 7.66 3.89 -12.12
C ALA A 51 7.61 4.06 -10.59
N SER A 52 7.02 3.07 -9.92
CA SER A 52 6.87 2.99 -8.47
C SER A 52 8.20 2.74 -7.76
N SER A 53 8.16 2.67 -6.44
CA SER A 53 9.22 2.06 -5.62
C SER A 53 9.32 0.56 -5.86
N VAL A 54 10.38 -0.05 -5.36
CA VAL A 54 10.48 -1.50 -5.23
C VAL A 54 10.45 -1.83 -3.73
N PRO A 55 9.44 -2.58 -3.29
CA PRO A 55 8.28 -3.11 -4.02
C PRO A 55 7.27 -2.02 -4.43
N PRO A 56 6.41 -2.29 -5.45
CA PRO A 56 5.37 -1.36 -5.88
C PRO A 56 4.14 -1.49 -4.95
N THR A 57 4.25 -0.93 -3.77
CA THR A 57 3.25 -1.02 -2.69
C THR A 57 3.07 0.34 -2.06
N SER A 58 1.84 0.69 -1.67
CA SER A 58 1.47 2.04 -1.27
C SER A 58 2.35 2.63 -0.16
N PHE A 59 2.75 1.86 0.86
CA PHE A 59 3.51 2.42 1.98
C PHE A 59 4.92 2.89 1.60
N PRO A 60 5.79 2.05 0.98
CA PRO A 60 7.08 2.51 0.46
C PRO A 60 6.91 3.54 -0.67
N ALA A 61 5.92 3.38 -1.54
CA ALA A 61 5.70 4.26 -2.67
C ALA A 61 5.30 5.67 -2.23
N TRP A 62 4.29 5.83 -1.37
CA TRP A 62 3.93 7.14 -0.82
C TRP A 62 5.04 7.72 0.07
N SER A 63 5.85 6.89 0.73
CA SER A 63 7.04 7.37 1.44
C SER A 63 8.09 7.92 0.48
N SER A 64 8.29 7.28 -0.68
CA SER A 64 9.16 7.78 -1.75
C SER A 64 8.63 9.08 -2.36
N PHE A 65 7.31 9.18 -2.61
CA PHE A 65 6.66 10.43 -3.02
C PHE A 65 6.91 11.55 -2.00
N LEU A 66 6.72 11.28 -0.71
CA LEU A 66 6.87 12.28 0.34
C LEU A 66 8.30 12.75 0.52
N THR A 67 9.27 11.85 0.44
CA THR A 67 10.69 12.18 0.75
C THR A 67 11.51 12.56 -0.47
N GLY A 68 11.10 12.13 -1.65
CA GLY A 68 11.95 12.22 -2.85
C GLY A 68 13.14 11.27 -2.78
N ALA A 69 13.02 10.16 -2.07
CA ALA A 69 14.07 9.19 -1.82
C ALA A 69 13.55 7.76 -2.03
N ASP A 70 14.45 6.82 -2.26
CA ASP A 70 14.10 5.40 -2.40
C ASP A 70 14.00 4.69 -1.03
N PRO A 71 13.38 3.50 -0.94
CA PRO A 71 13.22 2.72 0.30
C PRO A 71 14.51 2.51 1.08
N GLY A 72 15.65 2.31 0.43
CA GLY A 72 16.95 2.16 1.09
C GLY A 72 17.43 3.42 1.84
N GLU A 73 16.90 4.59 1.47
CA GLU A 73 17.21 5.86 2.13
C GLU A 73 16.18 6.20 3.21
N HIS A 74 14.86 6.10 2.90
CA HIS A 74 13.82 6.48 3.85
C HIS A 74 13.42 5.34 4.82
N GLY A 75 13.80 4.10 4.56
CA GLY A 75 13.70 2.96 5.48
C GLY A 75 12.33 2.30 5.59
N ILE A 76 11.39 2.63 4.72
CA ILE A 76 10.06 2.00 4.65
C ILE A 76 10.04 1.06 3.45
N PHE A 77 9.85 -0.23 3.68
CA PHE A 77 9.83 -1.27 2.64
C PHE A 77 8.48 -1.96 2.50
N ASP A 78 7.64 -1.93 3.56
CA ASP A 78 6.31 -2.51 3.59
C ASP A 78 5.48 -1.86 4.70
N PHE A 79 4.23 -2.26 4.87
CA PHE A 79 3.37 -1.94 6.02
C PHE A 79 3.90 -2.52 7.32
N THR A 80 4.68 -3.58 7.23
CA THR A 80 5.31 -4.27 8.35
C THR A 80 6.83 -4.28 8.23
N GLN A 81 7.49 -4.45 9.35
CA GLN A 81 8.92 -4.63 9.43
C GLN A 81 9.24 -5.82 10.33
N LYS A 82 10.11 -6.71 9.86
CA LYS A 82 10.67 -7.77 10.68
C LYS A 82 11.50 -7.18 11.81
N LEU A 83 11.25 -7.62 13.03
CA LEU A 83 12.06 -7.23 14.16
C LEU A 83 13.41 -7.94 14.10
N ALA A 84 14.49 -7.19 14.27
CA ALA A 84 15.82 -7.76 14.48
C ALA A 84 15.79 -8.68 15.70
N SER A 85 16.55 -9.78 15.67
CA SER A 85 16.63 -10.77 16.76
C SER A 85 15.30 -11.44 17.17
N ALA A 86 14.24 -11.33 16.36
CA ALA A 86 12.97 -12.02 16.62
C ALA A 86 12.27 -12.42 15.31
N TYR A 87 11.63 -13.58 15.28
CA TYR A 87 10.76 -13.99 14.17
C TYR A 87 9.37 -13.39 14.39
N ARG A 88 9.31 -12.05 14.34
CA ARG A 88 8.09 -11.27 14.60
C ARG A 88 8.07 -10.04 13.71
N LEU A 89 6.86 -9.62 13.35
CA LEU A 89 6.59 -8.41 12.61
C LEU A 89 6.03 -7.34 13.55
N ARG A 90 6.28 -6.08 13.23
CA ARG A 90 5.59 -4.91 13.76
C ARG A 90 5.06 -4.06 12.60
N PHE A 91 4.00 -3.31 12.82
CA PHE A 91 3.55 -2.32 11.86
C PHE A 91 4.44 -1.08 11.90
N VAL A 92 4.70 -0.51 10.73
CA VAL A 92 5.43 0.74 10.59
C VAL A 92 4.48 1.92 10.43
N ASN A 93 4.96 3.12 10.72
CA ASN A 93 4.21 4.38 10.57
C ASN A 93 5.14 5.52 10.14
N ALA A 94 4.61 6.76 10.04
CA ALA A 94 5.38 7.92 9.60
C ALA A 94 6.65 8.18 10.44
N SER A 95 6.67 7.79 11.73
CA SER A 95 7.83 7.97 12.61
C SER A 95 9.00 7.04 12.27
N ASP A 96 8.77 5.97 11.51
CA ASP A 96 9.81 5.05 11.06
C ASP A 96 10.54 5.55 9.81
N ARG A 97 9.94 6.53 9.11
CA ARG A 97 10.46 7.11 7.87
C ARG A 97 11.61 8.08 8.17
N ARG A 98 12.73 7.93 7.51
CA ARG A 98 13.85 8.87 7.53
C ARG A 98 13.65 9.96 6.48
N GLY A 99 14.22 11.14 6.77
CA GLY A 99 14.16 12.29 5.88
C GLY A 99 12.90 13.15 6.04
N ALA A 100 13.03 14.41 5.65
CA ALA A 100 11.94 15.37 5.67
C ALA A 100 10.91 15.07 4.58
N SER A 101 9.64 15.13 4.90
CA SER A 101 8.56 15.02 3.92
C SER A 101 8.49 16.24 3.00
N LEU A 102 7.81 16.11 1.88
CA LEU A 102 7.42 17.23 1.02
C LEU A 102 6.72 18.33 1.83
N PHE A 103 5.81 17.95 2.73
CA PHE A 103 5.04 18.90 3.54
C PHE A 103 5.93 19.66 4.54
N ALA A 104 6.86 18.98 5.19
CA ALA A 104 7.83 19.62 6.07
C ALA A 104 8.74 20.60 5.31
N ARG A 105 9.22 20.20 4.11
CA ARG A 105 10.08 21.03 3.26
C ARG A 105 9.39 22.30 2.79
N VAL A 106 8.15 22.19 2.26
CA VAL A 106 7.40 23.38 1.85
C VAL A 106 7.00 24.24 3.05
N GLY A 107 6.63 23.61 4.18
CA GLY A 107 6.30 24.30 5.42
C GLY A 107 7.44 25.17 5.96
N ALA A 108 8.70 24.71 5.86
CA ALA A 108 9.89 25.48 6.22
C ALA A 108 10.05 26.76 5.37
N SER A 109 9.48 26.81 4.16
CA SER A 109 9.42 28.00 3.29
C SER A 109 8.15 28.83 3.50
N GLY A 110 7.36 28.55 4.55
CA GLY A 110 6.15 29.29 4.90
C GLY A 110 4.91 28.93 4.08
N VAL A 111 4.96 27.88 3.26
CA VAL A 111 3.86 27.38 2.44
C VAL A 111 2.72 26.88 3.33
N ARG A 112 1.48 27.22 2.96
CA ARG A 112 0.28 26.65 3.58
C ARG A 112 -0.11 25.37 2.86
N VAL A 113 -0.42 24.33 3.64
CA VAL A 113 -0.67 22.98 3.14
C VAL A 113 -2.06 22.51 3.51
N LEU A 114 -2.79 21.98 2.53
CA LEU A 114 -3.93 21.11 2.74
C LEU A 114 -3.56 19.72 2.22
N ALA A 115 -3.35 18.75 3.10
CA ALA A 115 -3.00 17.38 2.75
C ALA A 115 -4.03 16.41 3.35
N LEU A 116 -4.72 15.65 2.49
CA LEU A 116 -5.82 14.78 2.89
C LEU A 116 -5.60 13.38 2.36
N GLY A 117 -5.62 12.40 3.25
CA GLY A 117 -5.63 10.98 2.90
C GLY A 117 -4.31 10.42 2.40
N VAL A 118 -3.19 11.14 2.53
CA VAL A 118 -1.88 10.65 2.07
C VAL A 118 -1.42 9.49 2.96
N PRO A 119 -1.17 8.30 2.43
CA PRO A 119 -0.66 7.17 3.21
C PRO A 119 0.73 7.45 3.81
N ALA A 120 1.09 6.71 4.85
CA ALA A 120 2.35 6.86 5.59
C ALA A 120 2.57 8.27 6.19
N THR A 121 1.49 8.97 6.58
CA THR A 121 1.54 10.27 7.26
C THR A 121 0.97 10.25 8.69
N TYR A 122 0.64 9.08 9.24
CA TYR A 122 0.28 8.94 10.65
C TYR A 122 1.51 8.51 11.49
N PRO A 123 1.76 9.13 12.67
CA PRO A 123 1.11 10.32 13.22
C PRO A 123 1.38 11.57 12.34
N PRO A 124 0.39 12.51 12.28
CA PRO A 124 0.52 13.67 11.41
C PRO A 124 1.63 14.62 11.90
N GLU A 125 2.44 15.06 10.96
CA GLU A 125 3.37 16.15 11.21
C GLU A 125 2.65 17.50 11.26
N PRO A 126 3.18 18.50 11.99
CA PRO A 126 2.59 19.82 12.02
C PRO A 126 2.77 20.53 10.66
N VAL A 127 1.67 21.11 10.14
CA VAL A 127 1.65 21.91 8.92
C VAL A 127 0.94 23.25 9.17
N ARG A 128 1.24 24.25 8.35
CA ARG A 128 0.43 25.48 8.31
C ARG A 128 -0.81 25.21 7.45
N GLY A 129 -1.92 24.86 8.08
CA GLY A 129 -3.15 24.42 7.43
C GLY A 129 -3.68 23.12 8.01
N LEU A 130 -4.01 22.14 7.19
CA LEU A 130 -4.59 20.88 7.67
C LEU A 130 -3.91 19.67 6.98
N LEU A 131 -3.46 18.73 7.80
CA LEU A 131 -3.07 17.39 7.36
C LEU A 131 -4.00 16.36 8.04
N VAL A 132 -4.69 15.57 7.22
CA VAL A 132 -5.47 14.40 7.65
C VAL A 132 -4.80 13.16 7.04
N PRO A 133 -4.25 12.26 7.86
CA PRO A 133 -3.51 11.10 7.38
C PRO A 133 -4.36 10.12 6.57
N GLY A 134 -3.67 9.19 5.90
CA GLY A 134 -4.27 8.18 5.04
C GLY A 134 -4.93 7.01 5.77
N PHE A 135 -5.19 5.96 5.00
CA PHE A 135 -5.92 4.77 5.46
C PHE A 135 -5.19 3.96 6.55
N ASP A 136 -3.89 4.18 6.77
CA ASP A 136 -3.07 3.58 7.82
C ASP A 136 -3.33 4.15 9.23
N THR A 137 -4.22 5.14 9.37
CA THR A 137 -4.49 5.82 10.63
C THR A 137 -5.28 4.92 11.60
N PRO A 138 -4.78 4.62 12.81
CA PRO A 138 -5.40 3.66 13.75
C PRO A 138 -6.54 4.27 14.57
N ILE A 139 -7.53 4.92 13.92
CA ILE A 139 -8.64 5.61 14.56
C ILE A 139 -9.91 4.76 14.69
N SER A 140 -10.71 5.08 15.71
CA SER A 140 -12.09 4.62 15.85
C SER A 140 -13.05 5.63 15.21
N ALA A 141 -14.25 5.20 14.85
CA ALA A 141 -15.30 6.12 14.44
C ALA A 141 -15.56 7.18 15.54
N GLY A 142 -15.58 8.45 15.13
CA GLY A 142 -15.77 9.59 16.03
C GLY A 142 -14.50 10.13 16.69
N SER A 143 -13.33 9.52 16.42
CA SER A 143 -12.02 10.01 16.91
C SER A 143 -11.10 10.53 15.80
N GLU A 144 -11.65 10.79 14.62
CA GLU A 144 -10.89 11.19 13.43
C GLU A 144 -10.16 12.53 13.62
N ALA A 145 -10.81 13.46 14.35
CA ALA A 145 -10.21 14.77 14.62
C ALA A 145 -8.89 14.69 15.38
N GLN A 146 -8.73 13.70 16.28
CA GLN A 146 -7.49 13.52 17.06
C GLN A 146 -6.30 13.06 16.19
N ALA A 147 -6.60 12.51 15.05
CA ALA A 147 -5.58 12.08 14.10
C ALA A 147 -5.20 13.17 13.08
N ALA A 148 -5.87 14.32 13.07
CA ALA A 148 -5.53 15.45 12.20
C ALA A 148 -4.49 16.36 12.86
N SER A 149 -3.67 17.06 12.04
CA SER A 149 -2.67 18.01 12.52
C SER A 149 -3.28 19.22 13.26
N ASP A 150 -4.51 19.62 12.88
CA ASP A 150 -5.34 20.61 13.56
C ASP A 150 -6.73 20.03 13.84
N PRO A 151 -6.98 19.48 15.06
CA PRO A 151 -8.27 18.95 15.44
C PRO A 151 -9.42 19.96 15.42
N THR A 152 -9.13 21.24 15.64
CA THR A 152 -10.16 22.30 15.67
C THR A 152 -10.62 22.63 14.27
N LEU A 153 -9.70 22.83 13.35
CA LEU A 153 -10.01 23.04 11.94
C LEU A 153 -10.72 21.81 11.33
N TYR A 154 -10.25 20.60 11.65
CA TYR A 154 -10.92 19.36 11.23
C TYR A 154 -12.40 19.34 11.66
N ARG A 155 -12.69 19.64 12.94
CA ARG A 155 -14.09 19.64 13.44
C ARG A 155 -14.95 20.71 12.78
N ALA A 156 -14.38 21.88 12.49
CA ALA A 156 -15.10 22.95 11.78
C ALA A 156 -15.52 22.52 10.37
N VAL A 157 -14.63 21.83 9.65
CA VAL A 157 -14.93 21.26 8.32
C VAL A 157 -15.95 20.13 8.44
N ALA A 158 -15.68 19.15 9.31
CA ALA A 158 -16.53 17.98 9.50
C ALA A 158 -17.97 18.31 9.94
N ALA A 159 -18.15 19.39 10.69
CA ALA A 159 -19.49 19.86 11.10
C ALA A 159 -20.39 20.26 9.92
N ARG A 160 -19.80 20.62 8.76
CA ARG A 160 -20.54 21.07 7.58
C ARG A 160 -20.78 19.97 6.53
N CYS A 161 -19.85 19.01 6.41
CA CYS A 161 -19.92 18.01 5.35
C CYS A 161 -19.76 16.55 5.85
N GLY A 162 -19.67 16.36 7.17
CA GLY A 162 -19.35 15.05 7.75
C GLY A 162 -17.84 14.81 7.87
N PRO A 163 -17.42 13.74 8.56
CA PRO A 163 -16.02 13.44 8.79
C PRO A 163 -15.33 12.94 7.51
N TRP A 164 -13.99 13.12 7.45
CA TRP A 164 -13.15 12.44 6.47
C TRP A 164 -13.29 10.93 6.63
N MET A 165 -13.73 10.26 5.56
CA MET A 165 -14.05 8.84 5.60
C MET A 165 -12.77 8.00 5.60
N VAL A 166 -12.41 7.48 6.76
CA VAL A 166 -11.30 6.53 6.93
C VAL A 166 -11.82 5.10 7.16
N ARG A 167 -13.15 4.94 7.26
CA ARG A 167 -13.78 3.62 7.47
C ARG A 167 -13.61 2.73 6.25
N GLU A 168 -13.24 1.52 6.51
CA GLU A 168 -13.10 0.46 5.54
C GLU A 168 -14.43 -0.07 5.03
N LEU A 169 -14.32 -0.74 3.88
CA LEU A 169 -15.29 -1.75 3.55
C LEU A 169 -15.22 -2.80 4.66
N ASP A 170 -16.26 -2.88 5.46
CA ASP A 170 -16.39 -3.95 6.45
C ASP A 170 -16.46 -5.24 5.65
N GLU A 171 -15.35 -5.97 5.54
CA GLU A 171 -15.33 -7.34 5.04
C GLU A 171 -16.09 -8.22 6.03
N GLY A 172 -17.36 -7.98 6.19
CA GLY A 172 -18.30 -8.96 6.70
C GLY A 172 -18.30 -10.13 5.71
N ALA A 173 -17.12 -10.71 5.52
CA ALA A 173 -16.79 -11.75 4.59
C ALA A 173 -17.84 -12.84 4.63
N GLY A 174 -18.55 -13.03 3.52
CA GLY A 174 -19.58 -14.03 3.34
C GLY A 174 -21.03 -13.55 3.57
N ALA A 175 -21.29 -12.26 3.82
CA ALA A 175 -22.67 -11.77 3.77
C ALA A 175 -23.13 -11.71 2.32
N THR A 176 -24.20 -12.41 1.99
CA THR A 176 -24.87 -12.36 0.68
C THR A 176 -25.07 -10.90 0.25
N GLY A 177 -24.66 -10.55 -0.99
CA GLY A 177 -24.74 -9.19 -1.51
C GLY A 177 -23.67 -8.23 -0.97
N TRP A 178 -22.58 -8.71 -0.38
CA TRP A 178 -21.48 -7.87 0.10
C TRP A 178 -20.84 -7.09 -1.05
N HIS A 179 -20.52 -7.75 -2.17
CA HIS A 179 -19.88 -7.12 -3.33
C HIS A 179 -20.73 -6.00 -3.93
N GLU A 180 -22.05 -6.21 -4.07
CA GLU A 180 -22.96 -5.20 -4.59
C GLU A 180 -22.99 -3.95 -3.68
N ARG A 181 -23.04 -4.15 -2.37
CA ARG A 181 -22.99 -3.05 -1.39
C ARG A 181 -21.61 -2.39 -1.33
N ALA A 182 -20.55 -3.15 -1.53
CA ALA A 182 -19.17 -2.64 -1.50
C ALA A 182 -18.90 -1.67 -2.66
N ALA A 183 -19.33 -2.01 -3.87
CA ALA A 183 -19.20 -1.15 -5.05
C ALA A 183 -19.87 0.22 -4.83
N ALA A 184 -21.13 0.22 -4.38
CA ALA A 184 -21.86 1.45 -4.11
C ALA A 184 -21.22 2.29 -2.99
N ARG A 185 -20.73 1.63 -1.93
CA ARG A 185 -20.05 2.30 -0.82
C ARG A 185 -18.71 2.94 -1.23
N LEU A 186 -17.96 2.31 -2.12
CA LEU A 186 -16.71 2.90 -2.64
C LEU A 186 -16.98 4.18 -3.41
N ALA A 187 -17.98 4.18 -4.29
CA ALA A 187 -18.39 5.38 -5.01
C ALA A 187 -18.84 6.50 -4.05
N GLU A 188 -19.70 6.19 -3.07
CA GLU A 188 -20.11 7.14 -2.03
C GLU A 188 -18.92 7.70 -1.22
N ARG A 189 -17.92 6.90 -0.94
CA ARG A 189 -16.71 7.34 -0.22
C ARG A 189 -15.93 8.37 -0.99
N VAL A 190 -15.77 8.20 -2.31
CA VAL A 190 -15.13 9.21 -3.16
C VAL A 190 -15.88 10.55 -3.06
N GLU A 191 -17.22 10.51 -3.17
CA GLU A 191 -18.04 11.72 -3.06
C GLU A 191 -17.89 12.42 -1.71
N ARG A 192 -17.93 11.68 -0.61
CA ARG A 192 -17.76 12.23 0.74
C ARG A 192 -16.37 12.81 0.98
N LYS A 193 -15.32 12.14 0.49
CA LYS A 193 -13.95 12.65 0.55
C LYS A 193 -13.79 13.91 -0.28
N ALA A 194 -14.36 13.96 -1.47
CA ALA A 194 -14.37 15.14 -2.31
C ALA A 194 -15.10 16.31 -1.62
N ALA A 195 -16.27 16.07 -1.01
CA ALA A 195 -17.02 17.08 -0.27
C ALA A 195 -16.21 17.63 0.90
N PHE A 196 -15.52 16.76 1.68
CA PHE A 196 -14.65 17.20 2.76
C PHE A 196 -13.48 18.06 2.25
N ALA A 197 -12.84 17.65 1.16
CA ALA A 197 -11.72 18.39 0.58
C ALA A 197 -12.15 19.78 0.07
N LEU A 198 -13.30 19.86 -0.62
CA LEU A 198 -13.88 21.12 -1.08
C LEU A 198 -14.24 22.04 0.09
N GLU A 199 -14.86 21.52 1.13
CA GLU A 199 -15.20 22.32 2.33
C GLU A 199 -13.95 22.76 3.09
N ALA A 200 -12.91 21.92 3.18
CA ALA A 200 -11.63 22.30 3.79
C ALA A 200 -10.95 23.45 3.03
N LEU A 201 -10.97 23.41 1.70
CA LEU A 201 -10.51 24.53 0.85
C LEU A 201 -11.31 25.80 1.12
N ALA A 202 -12.63 25.70 1.18
CA ALA A 202 -13.51 26.84 1.43
C ALA A 202 -13.30 27.42 2.83
N GLU A 203 -13.15 26.57 3.86
CA GLU A 203 -12.91 27.02 5.23
C GLU A 203 -11.57 27.73 5.38
N LEU A 204 -10.50 27.18 4.82
CA LEU A 204 -9.19 27.83 4.83
C LEU A 204 -9.22 29.19 4.13
N ARG A 205 -9.96 29.31 3.02
CA ARG A 205 -10.15 30.61 2.35
C ARG A 205 -10.94 31.61 3.18
N ARG A 206 -12.01 31.17 3.86
CA ARG A 206 -12.77 32.04 4.78
C ARG A 206 -11.91 32.60 5.91
N ARG A 207 -10.92 31.84 6.35
CA ARG A 207 -9.93 32.25 7.36
C ARG A 207 -8.81 33.14 6.79
N GLY A 208 -8.76 33.37 5.48
CA GLY A 208 -7.63 34.05 4.85
C GLY A 208 -6.35 33.19 4.80
N GLU A 209 -6.49 31.88 4.91
CA GLU A 209 -5.40 30.89 4.98
C GLU A 209 -5.41 29.95 3.77
N ALA A 210 -5.77 30.46 2.59
CA ALA A 210 -5.81 29.67 1.36
C ALA A 210 -4.51 28.85 1.20
N PRO A 211 -4.58 27.54 0.90
CA PRO A 211 -3.40 26.71 0.76
C PRO A 211 -2.66 27.01 -0.54
N ASP A 212 -1.34 27.03 -0.45
CA ASP A 212 -0.44 27.14 -1.61
C ASP A 212 -0.18 25.73 -2.22
N LEU A 213 -0.18 24.69 -1.37
CA LEU A 213 -0.14 23.28 -1.76
C LEU A 213 -1.40 22.56 -1.27
N CYS A 214 -2.13 21.97 -2.21
CA CYS A 214 -3.24 21.06 -1.90
C CYS A 214 -2.89 19.66 -2.43
N CYS A 215 -2.89 18.65 -1.55
CA CYS A 215 -2.62 17.26 -1.89
C CYS A 215 -3.77 16.39 -1.37
N VAL A 216 -4.52 15.75 -2.25
CA VAL A 216 -5.65 14.89 -1.88
C VAL A 216 -5.44 13.50 -2.49
N VAL A 217 -5.45 12.47 -1.65
CA VAL A 217 -5.27 11.07 -2.08
C VAL A 217 -6.53 10.27 -1.85
N PHE A 218 -6.96 9.58 -2.90
CA PHE A 218 -8.08 8.64 -2.91
C PHE A 218 -7.54 7.21 -3.03
N ALA A 219 -7.82 6.37 -2.04
CA ALA A 219 -7.45 4.95 -2.06
C ALA A 219 -8.52 4.06 -2.71
N GLU A 220 -9.63 4.64 -3.14
CA GLU A 220 -10.77 3.90 -3.67
C GLU A 220 -10.49 3.27 -5.03
N SER A 221 -9.59 3.84 -5.84
CA SER A 221 -9.14 3.26 -7.12
C SER A 221 -8.44 1.91 -6.90
N ASP A 222 -7.52 1.83 -5.94
CA ASP A 222 -6.82 0.60 -5.60
C ASP A 222 -7.79 -0.43 -5.00
N THR A 223 -8.57 -0.01 -4.00
CA THR A 223 -9.54 -0.90 -3.35
C THR A 223 -10.52 -1.53 -4.33
N VAL A 224 -11.09 -0.75 -5.26
CA VAL A 224 -12.05 -1.30 -6.23
C VAL A 224 -11.39 -2.29 -7.18
N GLN A 225 -10.15 -2.04 -7.59
CA GLN A 225 -9.39 -2.94 -8.45
C GLN A 225 -9.07 -4.26 -7.75
N HIS A 226 -8.65 -4.23 -6.51
CA HIS A 226 -8.39 -5.42 -5.71
C HIS A 226 -9.60 -6.34 -5.58
N HIS A 227 -10.79 -5.78 -5.43
CA HIS A 227 -12.00 -6.57 -5.21
C HIS A 227 -12.73 -6.96 -6.52
N PHE A 228 -12.74 -6.09 -7.53
CA PHE A 228 -13.65 -6.21 -8.69
C PHE A 228 -12.96 -6.38 -10.04
N TRP A 229 -11.62 -6.50 -10.10
CA TRP A 229 -10.94 -6.71 -11.40
C TRP A 229 -11.49 -7.90 -12.17
N ARG A 230 -11.76 -9.02 -11.50
CA ARG A 230 -12.34 -10.23 -12.11
C ARG A 230 -13.70 -10.02 -12.77
N ASP A 231 -14.48 -9.06 -12.27
CA ASP A 231 -15.82 -8.77 -12.78
C ASP A 231 -15.77 -7.71 -13.88
N PHE A 232 -14.77 -6.83 -13.83
CA PHE A 232 -14.51 -5.77 -14.80
C PHE A 232 -13.85 -6.32 -16.08
N ASP A 233 -12.85 -7.17 -15.95
CA ASP A 233 -12.06 -7.71 -17.05
C ASP A 233 -12.62 -9.07 -17.49
N ALA A 234 -13.31 -9.10 -18.63
CA ALA A 234 -13.90 -10.34 -19.17
C ALA A 234 -12.84 -11.38 -19.60
N ALA A 235 -11.58 -10.96 -19.84
CA ALA A 235 -10.49 -11.86 -20.17
C ALA A 235 -9.78 -12.41 -18.92
N SER A 236 -10.13 -11.91 -17.73
CA SER A 236 -9.53 -12.38 -16.47
C SER A 236 -9.70 -13.89 -16.29
N PRO A 237 -8.64 -14.64 -15.96
CA PRO A 237 -8.75 -16.06 -15.65
C PRO A 237 -9.62 -16.34 -14.43
N ARG A 238 -9.93 -15.31 -13.62
CA ARG A 238 -10.86 -15.36 -12.49
C ARG A 238 -12.26 -14.86 -12.85
N HIS A 239 -12.54 -14.52 -14.09
CA HIS A 239 -13.79 -13.91 -14.52
C HIS A 239 -15.03 -14.68 -14.02
N ASP A 240 -16.01 -13.93 -13.54
CA ASP A 240 -17.31 -14.44 -13.11
C ASP A 240 -18.38 -14.05 -14.14
N PRO A 241 -18.78 -14.95 -15.05
CA PRO A 241 -19.79 -14.63 -16.05
C PRO A 241 -21.17 -14.36 -15.42
N GLY A 242 -21.39 -14.83 -14.18
CA GLY A 242 -22.60 -14.59 -13.40
C GLY A 242 -22.59 -13.28 -12.60
N ALA A 243 -21.53 -12.45 -12.72
CA ALA A 243 -21.47 -11.18 -12.02
C ALA A 243 -22.65 -10.27 -12.41
N SER A 244 -23.22 -9.58 -11.43
CA SER A 244 -24.27 -8.58 -11.67
C SER A 244 -23.72 -7.38 -12.48
N ALA A 245 -24.60 -6.62 -13.12
CA ALA A 245 -24.21 -5.40 -13.81
C ALA A 245 -23.49 -4.41 -12.88
N ALA A 246 -23.95 -4.28 -11.63
CA ALA A 246 -23.32 -3.44 -10.61
C ALA A 246 -21.89 -3.87 -10.29
N ARG A 247 -21.61 -5.17 -10.26
CA ARG A 247 -20.25 -5.68 -10.03
C ARG A 247 -19.34 -5.43 -11.23
N ARG A 248 -19.83 -5.67 -12.44
CA ARG A 248 -19.07 -5.39 -13.68
C ARG A 248 -18.75 -3.92 -13.85
N ASP A 249 -19.66 -3.05 -13.39
CA ASP A 249 -19.51 -1.60 -13.48
C ASP A 249 -18.79 -0.98 -12.26
N ALA A 250 -18.39 -1.78 -11.26
CA ALA A 250 -17.80 -1.27 -10.02
C ALA A 250 -16.52 -0.44 -10.25
N VAL A 251 -15.58 -0.94 -11.06
CA VAL A 251 -14.34 -0.23 -11.38
C VAL A 251 -14.65 1.04 -12.18
N PRO A 252 -15.40 0.99 -13.30
CA PRO A 252 -15.81 2.18 -14.03
C PRO A 252 -16.52 3.22 -13.16
N ALA A 253 -17.51 2.82 -12.35
CA ALA A 253 -18.29 3.73 -11.53
C ALA A 253 -17.45 4.49 -10.49
N VAL A 254 -16.47 3.82 -9.85
CA VAL A 254 -15.55 4.48 -8.92
C VAL A 254 -14.65 5.47 -9.67
N TYR A 255 -14.12 5.10 -10.83
CA TYR A 255 -13.30 6.01 -11.65
C TYR A 255 -14.07 7.23 -12.15
N GLU A 256 -15.35 7.10 -12.50
CA GLU A 256 -16.23 8.25 -12.83
C GLU A 256 -16.37 9.22 -11.65
N ARG A 257 -16.53 8.69 -10.43
CA ARG A 257 -16.58 9.54 -9.23
C ARG A 257 -15.24 10.22 -8.95
N LEU A 258 -14.13 9.51 -9.18
CA LEU A 258 -12.79 10.07 -9.07
C LEU A 258 -12.54 11.16 -10.10
N ASP A 259 -12.94 10.97 -11.36
CA ASP A 259 -12.84 11.97 -12.42
C ASP A 259 -13.62 13.23 -12.06
N ALA A 260 -14.87 13.09 -11.63
CA ALA A 260 -15.71 14.20 -11.19
C ALA A 260 -15.12 14.92 -9.97
N ALA A 261 -14.61 14.19 -8.98
CA ALA A 261 -13.95 14.75 -7.79
C ALA A 261 -12.69 15.53 -8.16
N CYS A 262 -11.87 14.99 -9.05
CA CYS A 262 -10.65 15.65 -9.55
C CYS A 262 -11.00 16.94 -10.29
N GLY A 263 -12.01 16.92 -11.17
CA GLY A 263 -12.51 18.11 -11.87
C GLY A 263 -13.00 19.19 -10.91
N ALA A 264 -13.83 18.81 -9.93
CA ALA A 264 -14.36 19.73 -8.92
C ALA A 264 -13.26 20.36 -8.05
N LEU A 265 -12.30 19.55 -7.60
CA LEU A 265 -11.15 20.03 -6.81
C LEU A 265 -10.26 20.98 -7.61
N ARG A 266 -9.97 20.68 -8.88
CA ARG A 266 -9.23 21.58 -9.76
C ARG A 266 -9.95 22.92 -9.92
N GLN A 267 -11.25 22.88 -10.22
CA GLN A 267 -12.05 24.09 -10.36
C GLN A 267 -12.08 24.91 -9.05
N ALA A 268 -12.27 24.24 -7.91
CA ALA A 268 -12.30 24.89 -6.61
C ALA A 268 -10.94 25.43 -6.19
N PHE A 269 -9.84 24.72 -6.46
CA PHE A 269 -8.50 25.17 -6.09
C PHE A 269 -8.04 26.36 -6.95
N GLY A 270 -8.35 26.35 -8.23
CA GLY A 270 -8.05 27.37 -9.23
C GLY A 270 -7.66 26.70 -10.56
N PRO A 271 -8.46 26.89 -11.61
CA PRO A 271 -8.24 26.21 -12.90
C PRO A 271 -6.90 26.56 -13.55
N GLU A 272 -6.33 27.72 -13.22
CA GLU A 272 -5.01 28.20 -13.71
C GLU A 272 -3.83 27.71 -12.87
N ALA A 273 -4.09 27.05 -11.74
CA ALA A 273 -3.01 26.51 -10.91
C ALA A 273 -2.35 25.30 -11.57
N ALA A 274 -1.08 25.06 -11.26
CA ALA A 274 -0.42 23.81 -11.61
C ALA A 274 -1.16 22.64 -10.97
N CYS A 275 -1.47 21.59 -11.75
CA CYS A 275 -2.15 20.41 -11.25
C CYS A 275 -1.43 19.15 -11.73
N VAL A 276 -1.24 18.21 -10.82
CA VAL A 276 -0.66 16.90 -11.11
C VAL A 276 -1.62 15.83 -10.61
N VAL A 277 -2.00 14.92 -11.52
CA VAL A 277 -2.63 13.65 -11.13
C VAL A 277 -1.57 12.57 -11.18
N LEU A 278 -1.46 11.78 -10.11
CA LEU A 278 -0.50 10.68 -10.08
C LEU A 278 -1.03 9.47 -9.31
N SER A 279 -0.44 8.32 -9.57
CA SER A 279 -0.58 7.15 -8.69
C SER A 279 0.79 6.68 -8.22
N ASP A 280 0.80 6.03 -7.08
CA ASP A 280 1.99 5.50 -6.43
C ASP A 280 2.47 4.18 -7.08
N HIS A 281 1.56 3.40 -7.65
CA HIS A 281 1.80 2.21 -8.46
C HIS A 281 0.64 2.00 -9.44
N GLY A 282 0.77 1.01 -10.32
CA GLY A 282 -0.31 0.56 -11.19
C GLY A 282 -1.04 -0.66 -10.63
N ALA A 283 -1.98 -1.17 -11.41
CA ALA A 283 -2.75 -2.36 -11.09
C ALA A 283 -3.00 -3.22 -12.33
N GLY A 284 -3.29 -4.49 -12.10
CA GLY A 284 -3.67 -5.46 -13.13
C GLY A 284 -4.42 -6.64 -12.50
N GLY A 285 -4.97 -7.52 -13.32
CA GLY A 285 -5.69 -8.69 -12.84
C GLY A 285 -4.79 -9.76 -12.22
N ALA A 286 -5.38 -10.58 -11.34
CA ALA A 286 -4.72 -11.71 -10.70
C ALA A 286 -4.92 -13.02 -11.48
N SER A 287 -3.89 -13.85 -11.54
CA SER A 287 -3.93 -15.22 -12.04
C SER A 287 -4.76 -16.14 -11.14
N ARG A 288 -5.18 -17.28 -11.68
CA ARG A 288 -5.73 -18.40 -10.89
C ARG A 288 -4.68 -19.12 -10.05
N ARG A 289 -3.40 -18.85 -10.28
CA ARG A 289 -2.30 -19.48 -9.55
C ARG A 289 -1.83 -18.61 -8.40
N VAL A 290 -1.58 -19.26 -7.27
CA VAL A 290 -0.96 -18.64 -6.09
C VAL A 290 0.35 -19.34 -5.78
N VAL A 291 1.30 -18.58 -5.23
CA VAL A 291 2.65 -19.05 -4.94
C VAL A 291 2.94 -18.97 -3.44
N ARG A 292 3.79 -19.86 -2.96
CA ARG A 292 4.21 -19.98 -1.56
C ARG A 292 5.73 -20.11 -1.50
N LEU A 293 6.40 -19.04 -1.11
CA LEU A 293 7.86 -18.98 -1.08
C LEU A 293 8.45 -19.97 -0.07
N ASN A 294 7.85 -20.10 1.12
CA ASN A 294 8.35 -21.02 2.14
C ASN A 294 8.21 -22.49 1.72
N ALA A 295 7.16 -22.83 0.96
CA ALA A 295 7.04 -24.16 0.38
C ALA A 295 8.13 -24.41 -0.68
N ARG A 296 8.43 -23.42 -1.54
CA ARG A 296 9.53 -23.49 -2.51
C ARG A 296 10.89 -23.64 -1.84
N LEU A 297 11.17 -22.85 -0.79
CA LEU A 297 12.40 -22.96 -0.01
C LEU A 297 12.54 -24.33 0.69
N ARG A 298 11.44 -24.89 1.17
CA ARG A 298 11.41 -26.26 1.71
C ARG A 298 11.78 -27.29 0.62
N ASP A 299 11.19 -27.19 -0.55
CA ASP A 299 11.44 -28.12 -1.66
C ASP A 299 12.90 -28.03 -2.15
N ALA A 300 13.50 -26.84 -2.08
CA ALA A 300 14.93 -26.61 -2.31
C ALA A 300 15.85 -27.05 -1.15
N GLY A 301 15.28 -27.54 -0.04
CA GLY A 301 16.07 -27.97 1.12
C GLY A 301 16.58 -26.85 2.03
N LEU A 302 16.22 -25.59 1.75
CA LEU A 302 16.66 -24.39 2.46
C LEU A 302 15.81 -24.10 3.72
N LEU A 303 14.60 -24.67 3.80
CA LEU A 303 13.70 -24.55 4.94
C LEU A 303 13.35 -25.94 5.49
N ARG A 304 13.34 -26.07 6.81
CA ARG A 304 12.97 -27.31 7.51
C ARG A 304 11.82 -27.05 8.48
N ARG A 305 10.86 -27.97 8.51
CA ARG A 305 9.75 -27.94 9.46
C ARG A 305 10.12 -28.68 10.74
N SER A 306 9.63 -28.21 11.87
CA SER A 306 9.67 -28.94 13.12
C SER A 306 8.86 -30.24 12.99
N ARG A 307 9.37 -31.33 13.58
CA ARG A 307 8.60 -32.58 13.64
C ARG A 307 7.32 -32.38 14.46
N PRO A 308 6.19 -33.01 14.07
CA PRO A 308 5.01 -33.04 14.91
C PRO A 308 5.37 -33.51 16.33
N GLY A 309 5.01 -32.75 17.37
CA GLY A 309 5.28 -33.08 18.78
C GLY A 309 6.42 -32.27 19.44
N ARG A 310 7.19 -31.44 18.69
CA ARG A 310 8.19 -30.51 19.28
C ARG A 310 7.73 -29.05 19.31
N ALA A 311 6.65 -28.70 18.58
CA ALA A 311 6.01 -27.41 18.79
C ALA A 311 5.40 -27.37 20.19
N PRO A 312 5.53 -26.26 20.94
CA PRO A 312 4.89 -26.16 22.25
C PRO A 312 3.40 -26.49 22.12
N ALA A 313 2.91 -27.43 22.92
CA ALA A 313 1.52 -27.91 22.87
C ALA A 313 0.51 -26.75 22.90
N ARG A 314 0.85 -25.64 23.56
CA ARG A 314 0.10 -24.39 23.60
C ARG A 314 -0.07 -23.73 22.23
N ASP A 315 0.92 -23.82 21.32
CA ASP A 315 0.90 -23.19 20.00
C ASP A 315 0.08 -24.05 19.02
N LEU A 316 0.17 -25.38 19.14
CA LEU A 316 -0.68 -26.34 18.41
C LEU A 316 -2.14 -26.24 18.86
N LEU A 317 -2.39 -26.12 20.18
CA LEU A 317 -3.73 -25.92 20.73
C LEU A 317 -4.32 -24.57 20.32
N ALA A 318 -3.52 -23.50 20.29
CA ALA A 318 -3.95 -22.19 19.82
C ALA A 318 -4.29 -22.19 18.33
N GLN A 319 -3.54 -22.90 17.49
CA GLN A 319 -3.85 -23.10 16.07
C GLN A 319 -5.12 -23.95 15.87
N ALA A 320 -5.20 -25.10 16.54
CA ALA A 320 -6.35 -25.99 16.44
C ALA A 320 -7.64 -25.32 16.96
N ALA A 321 -7.55 -24.59 18.07
CA ALA A 321 -8.66 -23.81 18.61
C ALA A 321 -9.09 -22.69 17.66
N ARG A 322 -8.13 -21.99 17.02
CA ARG A 322 -8.42 -20.97 15.99
C ARG A 322 -9.12 -21.58 14.78
N ASP A 323 -8.61 -22.68 14.25
CA ASP A 323 -9.16 -23.30 13.04
C ASP A 323 -10.54 -23.92 13.32
N ALA A 324 -10.75 -24.50 14.50
CA ALA A 324 -12.04 -24.98 14.96
C ALA A 324 -13.02 -23.80 15.19
N LEU A 325 -12.55 -22.71 15.75
CA LEU A 325 -13.34 -21.50 16.00
C LEU A 325 -13.77 -20.83 14.68
N LEU A 326 -12.85 -20.72 13.71
CA LEU A 326 -13.12 -20.15 12.38
C LEU A 326 -14.08 -21.03 11.55
N ARG A 327 -14.06 -22.37 11.76
CA ARG A 327 -14.95 -23.30 11.05
C ARG A 327 -16.33 -23.45 11.67
N ARG A 328 -16.49 -23.18 12.97
CA ARG A 328 -17.71 -23.54 13.74
C ARG A 328 -18.51 -22.34 14.26
N LEU A 329 -17.94 -21.14 14.30
CA LEU A 329 -18.67 -19.96 14.78
C LEU A 329 -19.29 -19.16 13.63
N PRO A 330 -20.52 -18.68 13.80
CA PRO A 330 -21.09 -17.67 12.92
C PRO A 330 -20.17 -16.46 12.85
N PRO A 331 -19.95 -15.84 11.67
CA PRO A 331 -18.99 -14.74 11.46
C PRO A 331 -19.11 -13.62 12.48
N ARG A 332 -20.32 -13.27 12.91
CA ARG A 332 -20.59 -12.22 13.92
C ARG A 332 -20.09 -12.54 15.33
N LEU A 333 -20.09 -13.80 15.71
CA LEU A 333 -19.62 -14.26 17.03
C LEU A 333 -18.08 -14.40 17.03
N ALA A 334 -17.51 -14.93 15.96
CA ALA A 334 -16.09 -14.99 15.74
C ALA A 334 -15.48 -13.57 15.80
N GLU A 335 -16.09 -12.60 15.14
CA GLU A 335 -15.65 -11.20 15.13
C GLU A 335 -15.74 -10.51 16.52
N ARG A 336 -16.78 -10.79 17.32
CA ARG A 336 -16.88 -10.30 18.71
C ARG A 336 -15.81 -10.89 19.63
N LEU A 337 -15.49 -12.17 19.46
CA LEU A 337 -14.45 -12.86 20.24
C LEU A 337 -13.06 -12.36 19.83
N PHE A 338 -12.82 -12.20 18.54
CA PHE A 338 -11.58 -11.62 18.00
C PHE A 338 -11.39 -10.15 18.42
N ARG A 339 -12.46 -9.38 18.54
CA ARG A 339 -12.37 -8.00 19.09
C ARG A 339 -11.89 -7.96 20.54
N ARG A 340 -12.20 -8.96 21.36
CA ARG A 340 -11.72 -9.06 22.76
C ARG A 340 -10.31 -9.66 22.89
N ALA A 341 -9.87 -10.44 21.88
CA ALA A 341 -8.56 -11.09 21.85
C ALA A 341 -7.49 -10.33 21.01
N ARG A 342 -7.71 -9.05 20.71
CA ARG A 342 -6.93 -8.24 19.73
C ARG A 342 -5.44 -8.11 20.04
N ALA A 343 -5.04 -8.01 21.30
CA ALA A 343 -3.64 -8.02 21.69
C ALA A 343 -2.93 -9.36 21.37
N ALA A 344 -3.70 -10.44 21.22
CA ALA A 344 -3.20 -11.74 20.77
C ALA A 344 -3.07 -11.84 19.25
N ALA A 345 -3.76 -11.00 18.47
CA ALA A 345 -3.85 -11.15 17.01
C ALA A 345 -2.50 -10.92 16.29
N ALA A 346 -1.75 -9.88 16.63
CA ALA A 346 -0.41 -9.63 16.05
C ALA A 346 0.59 -10.74 16.45
N ARG A 347 0.46 -11.24 17.68
CA ARG A 347 1.26 -12.37 18.17
C ARG A 347 0.87 -13.67 17.47
N TRP A 348 -0.40 -13.85 17.16
CA TRP A 348 -0.91 -15.01 16.42
C TRP A 348 -0.58 -14.94 14.94
N GLU A 349 -0.54 -13.76 14.33
CA GLU A 349 -0.06 -13.56 12.97
C GLU A 349 1.41 -13.99 12.85
N SER A 350 2.25 -13.54 13.78
CA SER A 350 3.66 -13.94 13.82
C SER A 350 3.84 -15.45 14.05
N VAL A 351 3.02 -16.07 14.90
CA VAL A 351 3.04 -17.53 15.13
C VAL A 351 2.50 -18.27 13.90
N ALA A 352 1.49 -17.73 13.21
CA ALA A 352 0.96 -18.33 11.99
C ALA A 352 1.96 -18.29 10.83
N ARG A 353 2.78 -17.23 10.73
CA ARG A 353 3.78 -17.07 9.66
C ARG A 353 5.08 -17.83 9.96
N PHE A 354 5.55 -17.81 11.21
CA PHE A 354 6.85 -18.32 11.60
C PHE A 354 6.81 -19.55 12.51
N GLY A 355 5.63 -19.93 13.00
CA GLY A 355 5.44 -21.13 13.80
C GLY A 355 5.64 -22.40 12.98
N GLY A 356 6.29 -23.41 13.56
CA GLY A 356 6.48 -24.71 12.90
C GLY A 356 7.76 -24.85 12.08
N PHE A 357 8.66 -23.86 12.08
CA PHE A 357 10.01 -24.00 11.52
C PHE A 357 10.98 -24.66 12.52
N ASP A 358 11.86 -25.53 12.02
CA ASP A 358 13.08 -25.93 12.74
C ASP A 358 14.17 -24.90 12.43
N TRP A 359 14.23 -23.84 13.23
CA TRP A 359 15.15 -22.73 13.03
C TRP A 359 16.62 -23.14 13.05
N SER A 360 16.97 -24.20 13.79
CA SER A 360 18.33 -24.71 13.82
C SER A 360 18.79 -25.32 12.49
N ARG A 361 17.85 -25.61 11.59
CA ARG A 361 18.09 -26.26 10.30
C ARG A 361 17.47 -25.51 9.11
N THR A 362 16.87 -24.35 9.35
CA THR A 362 16.28 -23.48 8.32
C THR A 362 17.29 -22.42 7.95
N ALA A 363 17.86 -22.52 6.75
CA ALA A 363 18.85 -21.57 6.23
C ALA A 363 18.22 -20.29 5.71
N ALA A 364 17.02 -20.37 5.11
CA ALA A 364 16.30 -19.21 4.55
C ALA A 364 14.80 -19.34 4.79
N PHE A 365 14.11 -18.18 4.88
CA PHE A 365 12.67 -18.10 5.12
C PHE A 365 12.08 -16.82 4.51
N SER A 366 10.78 -16.81 4.26
CA SER A 366 10.01 -15.65 3.79
C SER A 366 8.94 -15.28 4.81
N GLU A 367 8.64 -13.98 4.90
CA GLU A 367 7.46 -13.48 5.61
C GLU A 367 6.16 -13.78 4.85
N GLU A 368 6.29 -14.13 3.57
CA GLU A 368 5.17 -14.35 2.63
C GLU A 368 4.18 -13.17 2.63
N ALA A 369 4.72 -11.95 2.71
CA ALA A 369 3.95 -10.73 2.50
C ALA A 369 3.81 -10.51 0.99
N ASN A 370 2.57 -10.52 0.48
CA ASN A 370 2.31 -10.29 -0.95
C ASN A 370 2.76 -8.89 -1.41
N THR A 371 2.78 -7.96 -0.51
CA THR A 371 3.20 -6.57 -0.71
C THR A 371 4.71 -6.41 -0.84
N GLN A 372 5.49 -7.32 -0.23
CA GLN A 372 6.94 -7.37 -0.34
C GLN A 372 7.41 -8.82 -0.45
N PRO A 373 7.33 -9.44 -1.64
CA PRO A 373 7.92 -10.75 -1.84
C PRO A 373 9.43 -10.69 -1.58
N GLY A 374 9.91 -11.50 -0.63
CA GLY A 374 11.33 -11.49 -0.28
C GLY A 374 11.72 -12.67 0.59
N VAL A 375 13.03 -12.92 0.67
CA VAL A 375 13.60 -14.01 1.45
C VAL A 375 14.70 -13.48 2.37
N TRP A 376 14.65 -13.92 3.61
CA TRP A 376 15.65 -13.67 4.64
C TRP A 376 16.56 -14.87 4.81
N ILE A 377 17.85 -14.64 4.94
CA ILE A 377 18.81 -15.65 5.36
C ILE A 377 18.78 -15.73 6.89
N ASN A 378 18.68 -16.93 7.43
CA ASN A 378 18.67 -17.17 8.88
C ASN A 378 20.09 -17.05 9.46
N LEU A 379 20.61 -15.81 9.44
CA LEU A 379 22.00 -15.48 9.71
C LEU A 379 22.31 -15.51 11.21
N ARG A 380 23.39 -16.20 11.59
CA ARG A 380 23.90 -16.23 12.96
C ARG A 380 24.36 -14.84 13.40
N GLY A 381 23.94 -14.44 14.60
CA GLY A 381 24.25 -13.12 15.17
C GLY A 381 23.23 -12.03 14.79
N ARG A 382 22.44 -12.22 13.73
CA ARG A 382 21.34 -11.32 13.35
C ARG A 382 19.97 -11.89 13.77
N GLU A 383 19.73 -13.16 13.48
CA GLU A 383 18.47 -13.82 13.82
C GLU A 383 18.55 -14.54 15.17
N ALA A 384 17.41 -14.64 15.88
CA ALA A 384 17.33 -15.22 17.22
C ALA A 384 17.88 -16.66 17.32
N ALA A 385 17.67 -17.47 16.30
CA ALA A 385 18.16 -18.84 16.18
C ALA A 385 18.85 -19.05 14.82
N GLY A 386 19.65 -18.07 14.40
CA GLY A 386 20.38 -18.09 13.14
C GLY A 386 21.33 -19.29 13.04
N CYS A 387 21.25 -20.04 11.94
CA CYS A 387 22.09 -21.21 11.71
C CYS A 387 23.16 -21.00 10.65
N VAL A 388 22.98 -20.06 9.71
CA VAL A 388 23.94 -19.74 8.65
C VAL A 388 25.08 -18.92 9.23
N ALA A 389 26.32 -19.40 9.07
CA ALA A 389 27.49 -18.63 9.49
C ALA A 389 27.72 -17.40 8.58
N PRO A 390 28.27 -16.30 9.09
CA PRO A 390 28.56 -15.12 8.26
C PRO A 390 29.41 -15.42 7.01
N ALA A 391 30.34 -16.35 7.10
CA ALA A 391 31.18 -16.79 5.98
C ALA A 391 30.38 -17.52 4.87
N ASP A 392 29.23 -18.11 5.20
CA ASP A 392 28.37 -18.84 4.26
C ASP A 392 27.24 -17.96 3.70
N TYR A 393 27.11 -16.72 4.16
CA TYR A 393 25.97 -15.85 3.85
C TYR A 393 25.74 -15.68 2.34
N GLU A 394 26.78 -15.33 1.58
CA GLU A 394 26.66 -15.13 0.12
C GLU A 394 26.36 -16.43 -0.61
N ARG A 395 27.01 -17.53 -0.21
CA ARG A 395 26.75 -18.84 -0.81
C ARG A 395 25.29 -19.27 -0.65
N VAL A 396 24.73 -19.13 0.57
CA VAL A 396 23.32 -19.46 0.82
C VAL A 396 22.38 -18.50 0.07
N ARG A 397 22.76 -17.23 -0.06
CA ARG A 397 22.02 -16.26 -0.84
C ARG A 397 21.96 -16.64 -2.33
N ASP A 398 23.08 -17.10 -2.90
CA ASP A 398 23.14 -17.61 -4.27
C ASP A 398 22.30 -18.88 -4.46
N GLU A 399 22.30 -19.79 -3.47
CA GLU A 399 21.44 -20.98 -3.49
C GLU A 399 19.95 -20.60 -3.48
N VAL A 400 19.55 -19.59 -2.70
CA VAL A 400 18.18 -19.06 -2.69
C VAL A 400 17.83 -18.46 -4.04
N ILE A 401 18.68 -17.60 -4.61
CA ILE A 401 18.46 -16.95 -5.90
C ILE A 401 18.33 -18.02 -7.01
N GLY A 402 19.23 -19.00 -7.06
CA GLY A 402 19.16 -20.11 -8.00
C GLY A 402 17.86 -20.90 -7.90
N ALA A 403 17.48 -21.28 -6.67
CA ALA A 403 16.24 -22.02 -6.42
C ALA A 403 14.99 -21.25 -6.85
N LEU A 404 14.98 -19.93 -6.72
CA LEU A 404 13.86 -19.09 -7.12
C LEU A 404 13.79 -18.91 -8.64
N LEU A 405 14.91 -18.66 -9.31
CA LEU A 405 14.96 -18.46 -10.77
C LEU A 405 14.69 -19.74 -11.56
N ASP A 406 15.01 -20.90 -11.00
CA ASP A 406 14.69 -22.21 -11.60
C ASP A 406 13.20 -22.59 -11.48
N TRP A 407 12.41 -21.79 -10.77
CA TRP A 407 11.00 -22.10 -10.53
C TRP A 407 10.14 -21.67 -11.73
N LYS A 408 9.49 -22.65 -12.37
CA LYS A 408 8.69 -22.45 -13.59
C LYS A 408 7.22 -22.77 -13.38
N LEU A 409 6.40 -22.10 -14.16
CA LEU A 409 5.00 -22.46 -14.38
C LEU A 409 4.91 -23.71 -15.28
N PRO A 410 3.74 -24.37 -15.36
CA PRO A 410 3.57 -25.56 -16.20
C PRO A 410 3.85 -25.35 -17.70
N ASP A 411 3.73 -24.12 -18.20
CA ASP A 411 4.05 -23.73 -19.58
C ASP A 411 5.53 -23.39 -19.80
N GLY A 412 6.35 -23.50 -18.76
CA GLY A 412 7.78 -23.19 -18.78
C GLY A 412 8.12 -21.72 -18.51
N SER A 413 7.15 -20.82 -18.42
CA SER A 413 7.39 -19.42 -18.05
C SER A 413 7.86 -19.29 -16.58
N PRO A 414 8.63 -18.26 -16.23
CA PRO A 414 9.18 -18.12 -14.89
C PRO A 414 8.10 -17.73 -13.87
N VAL A 415 8.09 -18.37 -12.69
CA VAL A 415 7.34 -17.92 -11.52
C VAL A 415 7.98 -16.67 -10.92
N VAL A 416 9.31 -16.64 -10.89
CA VAL A 416 10.12 -15.52 -10.43
C VAL A 416 10.92 -15.00 -11.61
N VAL A 417 10.70 -13.75 -11.99
CA VAL A 417 11.40 -13.11 -13.12
C VAL A 417 12.70 -12.47 -12.67
N ARG A 418 12.77 -11.99 -11.41
CA ARG A 418 13.99 -11.46 -10.81
C ARG A 418 14.07 -11.88 -9.35
N ALA A 419 15.23 -12.33 -8.94
CA ALA A 419 15.59 -12.56 -7.54
C ALA A 419 16.94 -11.86 -7.33
N LEU A 420 16.91 -10.73 -6.64
CA LEU A 420 18.02 -9.78 -6.57
C LEU A 420 18.48 -9.61 -5.13
N ARG A 421 19.79 -9.43 -4.96
CA ARG A 421 20.32 -8.99 -3.68
C ARG A 421 19.76 -7.61 -3.37
N ARG A 422 19.42 -7.34 -2.13
CA ARG A 422 18.85 -6.04 -1.72
C ARG A 422 19.77 -4.86 -2.09
N GLU A 423 21.08 -5.08 -2.09
CA GLU A 423 22.09 -4.07 -2.44
C GLU A 423 22.15 -3.75 -3.95
N GLU A 424 21.58 -4.62 -4.79
CA GLU A 424 21.46 -4.37 -6.24
C GLU A 424 20.30 -3.42 -6.58
N ILE A 425 19.33 -3.28 -5.66
CA ILE A 425 18.12 -2.48 -5.87
C ILE A 425 18.13 -1.23 -4.99
N HIS A 426 18.58 -1.38 -3.74
CA HIS A 426 18.50 -0.34 -2.73
C HIS A 426 19.88 0.16 -2.37
N ALA A 427 20.00 1.49 -2.27
CA ALA A 427 21.16 2.16 -1.73
C ALA A 427 20.75 3.03 -0.53
N GLY A 428 21.68 3.27 0.41
CA GLY A 428 21.42 4.13 1.55
C GLY A 428 21.51 3.42 2.91
N PRO A 429 21.30 4.17 3.99
CA PRO A 429 21.56 3.68 5.35
C PRO A 429 20.54 2.68 5.90
N CYS A 430 19.45 2.42 5.16
CA CYS A 430 18.37 1.54 5.60
C CYS A 430 18.30 0.22 4.81
N VAL A 431 19.24 -0.05 3.92
CA VAL A 431 19.24 -1.24 3.05
C VAL A 431 19.09 -2.53 3.85
N GLU A 432 19.70 -2.61 5.03
CA GLU A 432 19.62 -3.79 5.90
C GLU A 432 18.21 -4.10 6.47
N ARG A 433 17.26 -3.19 6.30
CA ARG A 433 15.86 -3.41 6.67
C ARG A 433 15.08 -4.16 5.59
N ALA A 434 15.62 -4.24 4.37
CA ALA A 434 15.04 -5.03 3.28
C ALA A 434 15.35 -6.53 3.45
N PRO A 435 14.53 -7.44 2.90
CA PRO A 435 14.87 -8.85 2.77
C PRO A 435 16.22 -9.03 2.07
N ASP A 436 16.97 -10.07 2.42
CA ASP A 436 18.28 -10.36 1.83
C ASP A 436 18.22 -10.63 0.33
N VAL A 437 17.11 -11.21 -0.12
CA VAL A 437 16.76 -11.40 -1.53
C VAL A 437 15.38 -10.80 -1.78
N VAL A 438 15.30 -9.83 -2.66
CA VAL A 438 14.05 -9.23 -3.14
C VAL A 438 13.56 -10.03 -4.34
N VAL A 439 12.28 -10.37 -4.36
CA VAL A 439 11.68 -11.26 -5.36
C VAL A 439 10.66 -10.51 -6.19
N GLU A 440 10.79 -10.55 -7.50
CA GLU A 440 9.78 -10.09 -8.44
C GLU A 440 9.09 -11.30 -9.08
N LEU A 441 7.80 -11.40 -8.85
CA LEU A 441 6.99 -12.48 -9.41
C LEU A 441 6.69 -12.22 -10.89
N GLY A 442 6.65 -13.29 -11.67
CA GLY A 442 6.25 -13.26 -13.07
C GLY A 442 4.75 -13.09 -13.26
N LEU A 443 4.36 -13.06 -14.52
CA LEU A 443 2.96 -13.06 -14.93
C LEU A 443 2.58 -14.42 -15.50
N ASP A 444 1.39 -14.90 -15.15
CA ASP A 444 0.77 -16.06 -15.76
C ASP A 444 -0.21 -15.58 -16.84
N THR A 445 0.19 -15.72 -18.10
CA THR A 445 -0.59 -15.21 -19.26
C THR A 445 -1.02 -13.74 -19.15
N GLY A 446 -0.14 -12.89 -18.61
CA GLY A 446 -0.40 -11.45 -18.40
C GLY A 446 -1.02 -11.09 -17.05
N TYR A 447 -1.44 -12.07 -16.24
CA TYR A 447 -2.06 -11.88 -14.93
C TYR A 447 -1.07 -12.12 -13.78
N GLY A 448 -1.15 -11.32 -12.72
CA GLY A 448 -0.21 -11.38 -11.61
C GLY A 448 -0.37 -12.63 -10.75
N LEU A 449 0.75 -13.24 -10.39
CA LEU A 449 0.80 -14.27 -9.37
C LEU A 449 0.61 -13.62 -7.99
N SER A 450 -0.18 -14.25 -7.12
CA SER A 450 -0.35 -13.80 -5.74
C SER A 450 0.50 -14.64 -4.79
N LEU A 451 1.32 -13.99 -3.99
CA LEU A 451 2.03 -14.64 -2.88
C LEU A 451 1.07 -14.83 -1.71
N VAL A 452 0.91 -16.06 -1.25
CA VAL A 452 0.03 -16.40 -0.14
C VAL A 452 0.78 -17.16 0.94
N ALA A 453 0.30 -17.05 2.18
CA ALA A 453 0.93 -17.72 3.31
C ALA A 453 0.88 -19.25 3.16
N THR A 454 1.99 -19.90 3.44
CA THR A 454 2.10 -21.37 3.46
C THR A 454 1.34 -21.94 4.66
N PRO A 455 0.31 -22.81 4.47
CA PRO A 455 -0.44 -23.41 5.56
C PRO A 455 0.39 -24.48 6.28
N TRP A 456 0.62 -24.29 7.56
CA TRP A 456 1.47 -25.18 8.37
C TRP A 456 0.76 -26.43 8.90
N GLY A 457 -0.56 -26.49 8.79
CA GLY A 457 -1.37 -27.66 9.14
C GLY A 457 -1.34 -28.78 8.10
N GLU A 458 -0.90 -28.50 6.88
CA GLU A 458 -0.79 -29.47 5.80
C GLU A 458 0.56 -30.16 5.82
N THR A 459 0.58 -31.47 5.51
CA THR A 459 1.80 -32.28 5.57
C THR A 459 2.85 -31.86 4.54
N ALA A 460 2.42 -31.42 3.35
CA ALA A 460 3.26 -30.95 2.25
C ALA A 460 2.50 -29.95 1.36
N PRO A 461 2.39 -28.67 1.77
CA PRO A 461 1.71 -27.67 0.95
C PRO A 461 2.49 -27.44 -0.35
N GLU A 462 1.77 -27.39 -1.48
CA GLU A 462 2.37 -27.12 -2.79
C GLU A 462 2.92 -25.69 -2.85
N ALA A 463 4.10 -25.53 -3.46
CA ALA A 463 4.71 -24.22 -3.67
C ALA A 463 3.93 -23.39 -4.71
N LEU A 464 3.42 -24.03 -5.75
CA LEU A 464 2.54 -23.46 -6.78
C LEU A 464 1.19 -24.20 -6.74
N ARG A 465 0.10 -23.44 -6.56
CA ARG A 465 -1.24 -24.00 -6.48
C ARG A 465 -2.18 -23.28 -7.44
N THR A 466 -3.00 -24.04 -8.17
CA THR A 466 -4.12 -23.50 -8.95
C THR A 466 -5.38 -23.47 -8.09
N LEU A 467 -6.05 -22.32 -8.05
CA LEU A 467 -7.29 -22.12 -7.32
C LEU A 467 -8.45 -22.84 -8.00
N GLU A 468 -9.32 -23.48 -7.21
CA GLU A 468 -10.57 -24.07 -7.67
C GLU A 468 -11.60 -22.97 -8.00
N GLN A 469 -12.60 -23.29 -8.81
CA GLN A 469 -13.64 -22.34 -9.24
C GLN A 469 -14.33 -21.62 -8.06
N ALA A 470 -14.61 -22.34 -6.98
CA ALA A 470 -15.25 -21.79 -5.78
C ALA A 470 -14.33 -20.81 -5.00
N GLU A 471 -13.05 -20.81 -5.28
CA GLU A 471 -12.04 -19.98 -4.61
C GLU A 471 -11.73 -18.68 -5.37
N LEU A 472 -12.18 -18.54 -6.61
CA LEU A 472 -11.85 -17.42 -7.49
C LEU A 472 -12.41 -16.07 -7.03
N ALA A 473 -13.26 -16.05 -6.01
CA ALA A 473 -13.73 -14.80 -5.41
C ALA A 473 -12.62 -14.03 -4.66
N GLY A 474 -11.46 -14.65 -4.46
CA GLY A 474 -10.37 -14.10 -3.70
C GLY A 474 -10.54 -14.27 -2.18
N GLY A 475 -9.67 -13.62 -1.43
CA GLY A 475 -9.67 -13.66 0.03
C GLY A 475 -8.51 -14.46 0.61
N ARG A 476 -8.55 -14.74 1.89
CA ARG A 476 -7.44 -15.35 2.64
C ARG A 476 -6.93 -16.65 2.01
N GLY A 477 -5.62 -16.73 1.76
CA GLY A 477 -4.96 -17.87 1.11
C GLY A 477 -5.28 -18.05 -0.38
N ARG A 478 -5.94 -17.06 -1.01
CA ARG A 478 -6.37 -17.07 -2.42
C ARG A 478 -5.90 -15.85 -3.20
N GLY A 479 -5.33 -14.86 -2.51
CA GLY A 479 -5.00 -13.55 -3.06
C GLY A 479 -6.23 -12.73 -3.45
N MET A 480 -6.02 -11.47 -3.77
CA MET A 480 -7.06 -10.56 -4.27
C MET A 480 -7.29 -10.75 -5.78
N ASN A 481 -8.33 -10.14 -6.33
CA ASN A 481 -8.65 -10.21 -7.76
C ASN A 481 -7.85 -9.25 -8.62
N GLY A 482 -7.35 -8.16 -8.02
CA GLY A 482 -6.34 -7.25 -8.60
C GLY A 482 -5.00 -7.43 -7.91
N THR A 483 -3.92 -7.14 -8.64
CA THR A 483 -2.53 -7.16 -8.15
C THR A 483 -1.85 -5.87 -8.56
N HIS A 484 -0.83 -5.46 -7.79
CA HIS A 484 -0.04 -4.29 -8.13
C HIS A 484 0.81 -4.50 -9.38
N ARG A 485 1.09 -3.38 -10.07
CA ARG A 485 2.01 -3.27 -11.20
C ARG A 485 3.03 -2.17 -10.91
N PRO A 486 4.26 -2.26 -11.47
CA PRO A 486 5.30 -1.29 -11.19
C PRO A 486 5.00 0.11 -11.73
N ASP A 487 4.21 0.24 -12.80
CA ASP A 487 3.99 1.52 -13.45
C ASP A 487 2.63 2.12 -13.08
N GLY A 488 2.68 3.19 -12.30
CA GLY A 488 1.55 4.08 -12.05
C GLY A 488 1.36 5.11 -13.17
N VAL A 489 0.67 6.19 -12.85
CA VAL A 489 0.36 7.26 -13.81
C VAL A 489 0.92 8.60 -13.34
N TRP A 490 1.32 9.43 -14.31
CA TRP A 490 1.58 10.85 -14.17
C TRP A 490 0.78 11.60 -15.23
N ILE A 491 0.04 12.66 -14.82
CA ILE A 491 -0.65 13.57 -15.73
C ILE A 491 -0.44 14.98 -15.19
N GLY A 492 0.37 15.79 -15.87
CA GLY A 492 0.59 17.21 -15.59
C GLY A 492 -0.39 18.08 -16.36
N VAL A 493 -1.05 19.03 -15.69
CA VAL A 493 -2.15 19.86 -16.25
C VAL A 493 -1.91 21.33 -15.95
N GLY A 494 -2.30 22.23 -16.86
CA GLY A 494 -2.03 23.66 -16.77
C GLY A 494 -0.52 23.93 -16.74
N PRO A 495 0.01 24.78 -15.87
CA PRO A 495 1.46 25.03 -15.78
C PRO A 495 2.30 23.76 -15.53
N ALA A 496 1.71 22.72 -14.90
CA ALA A 496 2.40 21.46 -14.69
C ALA A 496 2.56 20.61 -15.98
N ALA A 497 1.84 20.92 -17.05
CA ALA A 497 2.02 20.27 -18.35
C ALA A 497 3.41 20.54 -18.95
N ALA A 498 4.05 21.65 -18.56
CA ALA A 498 5.41 21.99 -18.97
C ALA A 498 6.50 21.28 -18.17
N LEU A 499 6.13 20.59 -17.08
CA LEU A 499 7.08 19.78 -16.32
C LEU A 499 7.39 18.51 -17.12
N ALA A 500 8.67 18.17 -17.23
CA ALA A 500 9.07 16.86 -17.72
C ALA A 500 8.50 15.79 -16.76
N PRO A 501 7.72 14.81 -17.25
CA PRO A 501 7.22 13.75 -16.41
C PRO A 501 8.36 13.04 -15.67
N PRO A 502 8.28 12.87 -14.34
CA PRO A 502 9.27 12.09 -13.60
C PRO A 502 9.26 10.63 -14.09
N ALA A 503 10.43 10.05 -14.29
CA ALA A 503 10.52 8.64 -14.66
C ALA A 503 10.19 7.71 -13.47
N ARG A 504 10.46 8.17 -12.24
CA ARG A 504 10.31 7.39 -11.00
C ARG A 504 9.64 8.24 -9.92
N LEU A 505 8.89 7.58 -9.05
CA LEU A 505 8.13 8.22 -7.98
C LEU A 505 9.00 9.05 -7.02
N ALA A 506 10.22 8.59 -6.71
CA ALA A 506 11.17 9.34 -5.90
C ALA A 506 11.62 10.69 -6.53
N GLN A 507 11.40 10.90 -7.82
CA GLN A 507 11.71 12.16 -8.50
C GLN A 507 10.56 13.17 -8.40
N VAL A 508 9.38 12.76 -7.92
CA VAL A 508 8.19 13.62 -7.88
C VAL A 508 8.36 14.77 -6.90
N ALA A 509 8.73 14.51 -5.63
CA ALA A 509 8.90 15.59 -4.66
C ALA A 509 9.93 16.64 -5.10
N PRO A 510 11.13 16.29 -5.62
CA PRO A 510 12.05 17.26 -6.19
C PRO A 510 11.45 18.10 -7.33
N ALA A 511 10.69 17.47 -8.25
CA ALA A 511 10.03 18.16 -9.35
C ALA A 511 8.96 19.16 -8.86
N LEU A 512 8.14 18.76 -7.88
CA LEU A 512 7.10 19.61 -7.29
C LEU A 512 7.71 20.79 -6.51
N LEU A 513 8.77 20.55 -5.71
CA LEU A 513 9.51 21.60 -5.02
C LEU A 513 10.09 22.62 -6.02
N GLY A 514 10.69 22.15 -7.10
CA GLY A 514 11.20 23.00 -8.18
C GLY A 514 10.10 23.83 -8.84
N ALA A 515 8.95 23.23 -9.14
CA ALA A 515 7.80 23.93 -9.72
C ALA A 515 7.23 25.01 -8.79
N MET A 516 7.25 24.77 -7.48
CA MET A 516 6.85 25.76 -6.47
C MET A 516 7.92 26.83 -6.20
N GLY A 517 9.14 26.68 -6.72
CA GLY A 517 10.25 27.56 -6.42
C GLY A 517 10.83 27.38 -5.00
N VAL A 518 10.57 26.23 -4.37
CA VAL A 518 11.12 25.86 -3.07
C VAL A 518 12.49 25.23 -3.26
N PRO A 519 13.55 25.72 -2.55
CA PRO A 519 14.88 25.12 -2.67
C PRO A 519 14.87 23.64 -2.25
N ALA A 520 15.52 22.79 -3.04
CA ALA A 520 15.63 21.35 -2.74
C ALA A 520 16.34 21.08 -1.39
N CYS A 521 17.17 22.00 -0.94
CA CYS A 521 17.95 21.95 0.30
C CYS A 521 17.22 22.55 1.53
N ALA A 522 15.92 22.88 1.42
CA ALA A 522 15.18 23.41 2.56
C ALA A 522 15.01 22.30 3.61
N ALA A 523 15.75 22.49 4.73
CA ALA A 523 15.71 21.77 5.99
C ALA A 523 15.99 20.25 5.93
N GLN A 524 17.17 19.87 6.34
CA GLN A 524 17.35 18.63 7.09
C GLN A 524 16.59 18.80 8.41
N THR A 525 15.30 18.52 8.42
CA THR A 525 14.58 18.40 9.68
C THR A 525 15.15 17.19 10.41
N PRO A 526 15.45 17.30 11.71
CA PRO A 526 15.84 16.13 12.48
C PRO A 526 14.83 15.00 12.24
N SER A 527 15.31 13.79 12.13
CA SER A 527 14.43 12.62 12.16
C SER A 527 13.44 12.80 13.31
N PRO A 528 12.15 12.54 13.12
CA PRO A 528 11.19 12.62 14.20
C PRO A 528 11.73 11.83 15.41
N PRO A 529 11.34 12.21 16.63
CA PRO A 529 11.72 11.46 17.82
C PRO A 529 11.41 10.00 17.59
N GLY A 530 12.32 9.12 18.01
CA GLY A 530 12.33 7.70 17.69
C GLY A 530 10.97 7.01 17.77
N PRO A 531 10.81 5.85 17.17
CA PRO A 531 9.54 5.28 16.78
C PRO A 531 8.52 5.27 17.93
N SER A 532 7.47 6.07 17.82
CA SER A 532 6.29 5.85 18.62
C SER A 532 5.62 4.61 18.01
N ALA A 533 5.97 3.44 18.53
CA ALA A 533 5.32 2.20 18.13
C ALA A 533 3.81 2.35 18.34
N TYR A 534 3.01 1.80 17.41
CA TYR A 534 1.58 1.65 17.65
C TYR A 534 1.34 0.91 18.97
N SER A 535 0.37 1.31 19.75
CA SER A 535 -0.11 0.48 20.84
C SER A 535 -0.69 -0.84 20.27
N PRO A 536 -0.75 -1.93 21.04
CA PRO A 536 -1.34 -3.18 20.58
C PRO A 536 -2.76 -3.04 20.02
N GLU A 537 -3.54 -2.08 20.54
CA GLU A 537 -4.88 -1.78 20.02
C GLU A 537 -4.82 -1.06 18.67
N GLN A 538 -3.86 -0.16 18.48
CA GLN A 538 -3.63 0.54 17.23
C GLN A 538 -3.12 -0.42 16.16
N GLU A 539 -2.17 -1.30 16.49
CA GLU A 539 -1.71 -2.36 15.57
C GLU A 539 -2.84 -3.25 15.09
N ALA A 540 -3.74 -3.67 15.99
CA ALA A 540 -4.89 -4.49 15.62
C ALA A 540 -5.86 -3.76 14.67
N ARG A 541 -6.04 -2.45 14.83
CA ARG A 541 -6.88 -1.64 13.94
C ARG A 541 -6.22 -1.46 12.57
N VAL A 542 -4.93 -1.18 12.52
CA VAL A 542 -4.17 -1.09 11.26
C VAL A 542 -4.21 -2.42 10.54
N ALA A 543 -3.94 -3.53 11.22
CA ALA A 543 -4.01 -4.86 10.63
C ALA A 543 -5.38 -5.20 10.04
N ALA A 544 -6.47 -4.90 10.77
CA ALA A 544 -7.82 -5.11 10.26
C ALA A 544 -8.08 -4.30 8.99
N ARG A 545 -7.58 -3.07 8.94
CA ARG A 545 -7.72 -2.15 7.83
C ARG A 545 -6.95 -2.61 6.60
N LEU A 546 -5.70 -2.99 6.77
CA LEU A 546 -4.86 -3.48 5.67
C LEU A 546 -5.40 -4.80 5.08
N ARG A 547 -6.08 -5.64 5.90
CA ARG A 547 -6.80 -6.82 5.39
C ARG A 547 -8.01 -6.42 4.55
N ALA A 548 -8.80 -5.43 4.99
CA ALA A 548 -9.96 -4.96 4.25
C ALA A 548 -9.60 -4.33 2.90
N LEU A 549 -8.42 -3.73 2.81
CA LEU A 549 -7.87 -3.17 1.59
C LEU A 549 -7.14 -4.20 0.71
N GLY A 550 -6.92 -5.43 1.21
CA GLY A 550 -6.25 -6.49 0.47
C GLY A 550 -4.72 -6.54 0.63
N TYR A 551 -4.15 -5.74 1.50
CA TYR A 551 -2.69 -5.69 1.72
C TYR A 551 -2.19 -6.77 2.69
N LEU A 552 -3.04 -7.29 3.57
CA LEU A 552 -2.74 -8.40 4.49
C LEU A 552 -3.75 -9.54 4.32
N GLU A 553 -3.28 -10.76 4.49
CA GLU A 553 -4.11 -11.99 4.49
C GLU A 553 -4.76 -12.31 5.85
#